data_07d07e641b3c1eb827d61c839bfed25a
#
_entry.id   07d07e641b3c1eb827d61c839bfed25a
#
_cell.length_a   1.000
_cell.length_b   1.000
_cell.length_c   1.000
_cell.angle_alpha   90.00
_cell.angle_beta   90.00
_cell.angle_gamma   90.00
#
_symmetry.space_group_name_H-M   'P 1'
#
loop_
_entity.id
_entity.type
_entity.pdbx_description
1 polymer ?
#
loop_
_entity_poly.entity_id
_entity_poly.type
_entity_poly.pdbx_seq_one_letter_code
_entity_poly.pdbx_strand_id
1 'polypeptide(L)'
;SPFDAVDLNRVFPGNESGSISHKLGASIYKETADADILVDLHCCGQHGLPYILSVYSESAKVRNLVSRITMPIAVHSEGLGGQLFPESCRKRAQAACIIEIPSGAGDGAVNLKFADVCFNGLMDMLRSEGVAAGKVEGHAPTFYGKLIDISAPHAGLWQPEKEIGAAIRAGERI
;
A
#
# COMPACT_ATOMS: atom_id res chain seq x y z
N SER A 1 17.52 -0.68 5.34
CA SER A 1 18.26 -1.89 5.73
C SER A 1 19.31 -1.54 6.79
N PRO A 2 19.51 -2.38 7.82
CA PRO A 2 20.54 -2.15 8.84
C PRO A 2 21.98 -2.38 8.33
N PHE A 3 22.14 -3.01 7.16
CA PHE A 3 23.45 -3.34 6.61
C PHE A 3 24.07 -2.25 5.74
N ASP A 4 23.27 -1.44 5.10
CA ASP A 4 23.74 -0.41 4.16
C ASP A 4 22.98 0.92 4.29
N ALA A 5 22.13 1.06 5.31
CA ALA A 5 21.29 2.23 5.58
C ALA A 5 20.41 2.67 4.38
N VAL A 6 20.11 1.75 3.47
CA VAL A 6 19.29 2.00 2.27
C VAL A 6 17.89 1.47 2.48
N ASP A 7 16.87 2.27 2.12
CA ASP A 7 15.49 1.82 2.05
C ASP A 7 15.30 0.92 0.82
N LEU A 8 14.92 -0.34 1.04
CA LEU A 8 14.70 -1.30 -0.04
C LEU A 8 13.63 -0.82 -1.02
N ASN A 9 12.59 -0.15 -0.52
CA ASN A 9 11.52 0.37 -1.37
C ASN A 9 11.85 1.75 -1.99
N ARG A 10 13.15 2.01 -2.24
CA ARG A 10 13.70 3.14 -2.98
C ARG A 10 14.76 2.73 -4.00
N VAL A 11 14.97 1.42 -4.16
CA VAL A 11 16.06 0.94 -5.02
C VAL A 11 15.60 0.14 -6.23
N PHE A 12 14.31 -0.14 -6.38
CA PHE A 12 13.81 -0.89 -7.54
C PHE A 12 14.01 -0.12 -8.86
N PRO A 13 14.40 -0.82 -9.91
CA PRO A 13 14.46 -2.27 -10.13
C PRO A 13 15.68 -2.97 -9.52
N GLY A 14 16.54 -2.28 -8.78
CA GLY A 14 17.73 -2.82 -8.17
C GLY A 14 18.99 -2.74 -9.06
N ASN A 15 20.10 -3.26 -8.52
CA ASN A 15 21.39 -3.36 -9.21
C ASN A 15 22.19 -4.53 -8.63
N GLU A 16 22.47 -5.54 -9.44
CA GLU A 16 23.23 -6.74 -9.05
C GLU A 16 24.68 -6.45 -8.60
N SER A 17 25.24 -5.33 -9.02
CA SER A 17 26.57 -4.87 -8.62
C SER A 17 26.56 -3.85 -7.48
N GLY A 18 25.38 -3.49 -6.97
CA GLY A 18 25.22 -2.47 -5.93
C GLY A 18 25.40 -3.02 -4.50
N SER A 19 24.95 -2.23 -3.53
CA SER A 19 24.91 -2.66 -2.11
C SER A 19 23.94 -3.82 -1.89
N ILE A 20 23.88 -4.35 -0.67
CA ILE A 20 23.02 -5.49 -0.34
C ILE A 20 21.55 -5.22 -0.66
N SER A 21 21.05 -4.01 -0.34
CA SER A 21 19.66 -3.63 -0.66
C SER A 21 19.42 -3.51 -2.17
N HIS A 22 20.38 -3.01 -2.94
CA HIS A 22 20.26 -2.97 -4.40
C HIS A 22 20.25 -4.37 -5.03
N LYS A 23 21.07 -5.30 -4.53
CA LYS A 23 21.08 -6.71 -4.99
C LYS A 23 19.78 -7.41 -4.66
N LEU A 24 19.27 -7.21 -3.43
CA LEU A 24 18.00 -7.77 -3.01
C LEU A 24 16.84 -7.20 -3.84
N GLY A 25 16.83 -5.88 -4.09
CA GLY A 25 15.87 -5.24 -4.97
C GLY A 25 15.88 -5.83 -6.37
N ALA A 26 17.07 -6.05 -6.95
CA ALA A 26 17.20 -6.69 -8.27
C ALA A 26 16.64 -8.12 -8.28
N SER A 27 16.91 -8.92 -7.24
CA SER A 27 16.39 -10.28 -7.12
C SER A 27 14.86 -10.29 -7.01
N ILE A 28 14.29 -9.48 -6.11
CA ILE A 28 12.83 -9.38 -5.93
C ILE A 28 12.17 -8.93 -7.24
N TYR A 29 12.75 -7.91 -7.85
CA TYR A 29 12.20 -7.38 -9.11
C TYR A 29 12.23 -8.43 -10.23
N LYS A 30 13.29 -9.23 -10.33
CA LYS A 30 13.42 -10.33 -11.28
C LYS A 30 12.40 -11.45 -11.01
N GLU A 31 12.31 -11.92 -9.76
CA GLU A 31 11.42 -13.02 -9.38
C GLU A 31 9.93 -12.68 -9.53
N THR A 32 9.58 -11.40 -9.49
CA THR A 32 8.20 -10.93 -9.69
C THR A 32 7.88 -10.55 -11.15
N ALA A 33 8.81 -10.78 -12.08
CA ALA A 33 8.67 -10.30 -13.47
C ALA A 33 7.49 -10.92 -14.23
N ASP A 34 7.24 -12.21 -14.02
CA ASP A 34 6.21 -12.99 -14.73
C ASP A 34 4.86 -13.02 -13.99
N ALA A 35 4.74 -12.31 -12.86
CA ALA A 35 3.50 -12.22 -12.13
C ALA A 35 2.51 -11.29 -12.86
N ASP A 36 1.25 -11.71 -13.02
CA ASP A 36 0.19 -10.87 -13.57
C ASP A 36 -0.25 -9.79 -12.58
N ILE A 37 -0.21 -10.12 -11.30
CA ILE A 37 -0.64 -9.28 -10.18
C ILE A 37 0.49 -9.23 -9.14
N LEU A 38 0.76 -8.03 -8.64
CA LEU A 38 1.71 -7.81 -7.56
C LEU A 38 1.05 -6.98 -6.46
N VAL A 39 1.01 -7.54 -5.25
CA VAL A 39 0.55 -6.83 -4.06
C VAL A 39 1.68 -6.77 -3.06
N ASP A 40 2.10 -5.56 -2.72
CA ASP A 40 3.16 -5.29 -1.75
C ASP A 40 2.53 -4.92 -0.40
N LEU A 41 2.87 -5.67 0.66
CA LEU A 41 2.27 -5.46 1.98
C LEU A 41 3.16 -4.57 2.83
N HIS A 42 2.62 -3.45 3.24
CA HIS A 42 3.29 -2.43 4.01
C HIS A 42 2.64 -2.18 5.37
N CYS A 43 3.37 -1.49 6.22
CA CYS A 43 2.89 -0.96 7.49
C CYS A 43 3.06 0.57 7.50
N CYS A 44 1.97 1.29 7.68
CA CYS A 44 1.92 2.76 7.65
C CYS A 44 2.01 3.43 9.03
N GLY A 45 2.54 2.76 10.03
CA GLY A 45 2.64 3.28 11.39
C GLY A 45 1.51 2.80 12.30
N GLN A 46 1.38 3.43 13.48
CA GLN A 46 0.45 2.96 14.52
C GLN A 46 -0.98 3.51 14.37
N HIS A 47 -1.11 4.67 13.74
CA HIS A 47 -2.39 5.38 13.62
C HIS A 47 -2.77 5.51 12.15
N GLY A 48 -3.97 5.07 11.81
CA GLY A 48 -4.48 5.13 10.45
C GLY A 48 -5.64 4.16 10.21
N LEU A 49 -6.16 4.19 9.00
CA LEU A 49 -7.03 3.15 8.46
C LEU A 49 -6.22 2.31 7.49
N PRO A 50 -6.55 1.03 7.29
CA PRO A 50 -5.96 0.26 6.22
C PRO A 50 -6.43 0.80 4.86
N TYR A 51 -5.51 0.93 3.91
CA TYR A 51 -5.83 1.47 2.58
C TYR A 51 -4.92 0.89 1.50
N ILE A 52 -5.35 1.05 0.25
CA ILE A 52 -4.56 0.68 -0.93
C ILE A 52 -3.94 1.94 -1.52
N LEU A 53 -2.64 1.89 -1.84
CA LEU A 53 -1.95 2.88 -2.68
C LEU A 53 -1.68 2.28 -4.06
N SER A 54 -2.01 3.01 -5.11
CA SER A 54 -1.71 2.58 -6.48
C SER A 54 -1.85 3.71 -7.49
N VAL A 55 -1.35 3.46 -8.72
CA VAL A 55 -1.53 4.34 -9.88
C VAL A 55 -2.85 4.09 -10.60
N TYR A 56 -3.93 3.78 -9.90
CA TYR A 56 -5.20 3.34 -10.52
C TYR A 56 -5.83 4.35 -11.49
N SER A 57 -5.52 5.62 -11.38
CA SER A 57 -6.00 6.63 -12.33
C SER A 57 -5.19 6.65 -13.64
N GLU A 58 -4.01 6.04 -13.65
CA GLU A 58 -3.14 5.96 -14.84
C GLU A 58 -3.39 4.69 -15.67
N SER A 59 -3.98 3.64 -15.06
CA SER A 59 -4.10 2.32 -15.69
C SER A 59 -5.42 1.63 -15.33
N ALA A 60 -6.21 1.30 -16.36
CA ALA A 60 -7.43 0.53 -16.21
C ALA A 60 -7.16 -0.86 -15.60
N LYS A 61 -6.02 -1.49 -15.92
CA LYS A 61 -5.60 -2.78 -15.36
C LYS A 61 -5.37 -2.70 -13.86
N VAL A 62 -4.68 -1.63 -13.40
CA VAL A 62 -4.45 -1.38 -11.96
C VAL A 62 -5.76 -1.05 -11.25
N ARG A 63 -6.61 -0.21 -11.85
CA ARG A 63 -7.92 0.10 -11.29
C ARG A 63 -8.79 -1.15 -11.13
N ASN A 64 -8.75 -2.05 -12.11
CA ASN A 64 -9.45 -3.31 -12.05
C ASN A 64 -8.95 -4.21 -10.91
N LEU A 65 -7.62 -4.36 -10.74
CA LEU A 65 -7.04 -5.05 -9.58
C LEU A 65 -7.55 -4.45 -8.26
N VAL A 66 -7.37 -3.14 -8.08
CA VAL A 66 -7.75 -2.45 -6.84
C VAL A 66 -9.24 -2.62 -6.51
N SER A 67 -10.12 -2.59 -7.52
CA SER A 67 -11.57 -2.77 -7.32
C SER A 67 -11.97 -4.18 -6.87
N ARG A 68 -11.10 -5.16 -6.97
CA ARG A 68 -11.33 -6.56 -6.53
C ARG A 68 -10.79 -6.86 -5.14
N ILE A 69 -9.99 -5.96 -4.57
CA ILE A 69 -9.49 -6.09 -3.21
C ILE A 69 -10.50 -5.43 -2.27
N THR A 70 -11.15 -6.21 -1.42
CA THR A 70 -12.09 -5.68 -0.43
C THR A 70 -11.33 -4.93 0.66
N MET A 71 -11.27 -3.61 0.52
CA MET A 71 -10.62 -2.70 1.47
C MET A 71 -11.49 -1.45 1.65
N PRO A 72 -11.40 -0.74 2.78
CA PRO A 72 -12.21 0.47 2.98
C PRO A 72 -11.90 1.58 1.98
N ILE A 73 -10.63 1.79 1.68
CA ILE A 73 -10.12 2.96 0.98
C ILE A 73 -9.07 2.55 -0.06
N ALA A 74 -9.14 3.18 -1.24
CA ALA A 74 -8.07 3.20 -2.22
C ALA A 74 -7.66 4.64 -2.52
N VAL A 75 -6.39 4.93 -2.43
CA VAL A 75 -5.82 6.27 -2.65
C VAL A 75 -4.93 6.24 -3.89
N HIS A 76 -5.08 7.24 -4.75
CA HIS A 76 -4.18 7.41 -5.87
C HIS A 76 -2.82 7.93 -5.40
N SER A 77 -1.76 7.25 -5.80
CA SER A 77 -0.39 7.68 -5.56
C SER A 77 0.45 7.40 -6.80
N GLU A 78 1.18 8.39 -7.24
CA GLU A 78 2.18 8.21 -8.30
C GLU A 78 3.38 7.39 -7.83
N GLY A 79 3.47 7.17 -6.51
CA GLY A 79 4.61 6.56 -5.86
C GLY A 79 5.84 7.47 -5.85
N LEU A 80 6.90 6.97 -5.26
CA LEU A 80 8.22 7.58 -5.28
C LEU A 80 9.14 6.76 -6.19
N GLY A 81 10.17 7.40 -6.74
CA GLY A 81 11.17 6.71 -7.54
C GLY A 81 11.79 5.54 -6.78
N GLY A 82 11.95 4.41 -7.45
CA GLY A 82 12.52 3.21 -6.87
C GLY A 82 11.60 2.40 -5.96
N GLN A 83 10.31 2.70 -5.90
CA GLN A 83 9.32 1.82 -5.25
C GLN A 83 8.90 0.68 -6.18
N LEU A 84 8.64 -0.49 -5.62
CA LEU A 84 8.32 -1.69 -6.38
C LEU A 84 7.06 -1.55 -7.24
N PHE A 85 5.95 -1.06 -6.67
CA PHE A 85 4.66 -1.01 -7.39
C PHE A 85 4.68 -0.05 -8.60
N PRO A 86 5.17 1.21 -8.52
CA PRO A 86 5.15 2.09 -9.68
C PRO A 86 6.16 1.65 -10.75
N GLU A 87 7.32 1.10 -10.34
CA GLU A 87 8.28 0.52 -11.28
C GLU A 87 7.67 -0.67 -12.05
N SER A 88 6.94 -1.55 -11.35
CA SER A 88 6.24 -2.68 -11.97
C SER A 88 5.11 -2.24 -12.88
N CYS A 89 4.29 -1.27 -12.46
CA CYS A 89 3.20 -0.75 -13.28
C CYS A 89 3.70 -0.08 -14.56
N ARG A 90 4.69 0.82 -14.42
CA ARG A 90 5.12 1.66 -15.55
C ARG A 90 6.10 0.99 -16.49
N LYS A 91 7.02 0.16 -15.95
CA LYS A 91 8.05 -0.49 -16.79
C LYS A 91 7.65 -1.88 -17.28
N ARG A 92 6.70 -2.54 -16.63
CA ARG A 92 6.29 -3.91 -16.97
C ARG A 92 4.83 -4.04 -17.33
N ALA A 93 4.05 -2.96 -17.20
CA ALA A 93 2.60 -2.99 -17.36
C ALA A 93 1.91 -4.03 -16.47
N GLN A 94 2.50 -4.35 -15.31
CA GLN A 94 1.89 -5.22 -14.31
C GLN A 94 0.76 -4.51 -13.58
N ALA A 95 -0.22 -5.26 -13.10
CA ALA A 95 -1.18 -4.76 -12.13
C ALA A 95 -0.56 -4.81 -10.75
N ALA A 96 -0.13 -3.67 -10.21
CA ALA A 96 0.54 -3.63 -8.91
C ALA A 96 -0.05 -2.56 -7.98
N CYS A 97 -0.05 -2.84 -6.68
CA CYS A 97 -0.45 -1.92 -5.64
C CYS A 97 0.30 -2.20 -4.31
N ILE A 98 0.25 -1.24 -3.41
CA ILE A 98 0.61 -1.42 -2.00
C ILE A 98 -0.67 -1.51 -1.18
N ILE A 99 -0.70 -2.39 -0.17
CA ILE A 99 -1.67 -2.35 0.91
C ILE A 99 -0.96 -1.86 2.16
N GLU A 100 -1.39 -0.73 2.68
CA GLU A 100 -0.90 -0.13 3.91
C GLU A 100 -1.78 -0.55 5.09
N ILE A 101 -1.17 -1.22 6.06
CA ILE A 101 -1.87 -1.76 7.24
C ILE A 101 -1.30 -1.09 8.49
N PRO A 102 -2.10 -0.30 9.23
CA PRO A 102 -1.63 0.25 10.50
C PRO A 102 -1.25 -0.85 11.49
N SER A 103 -0.09 -0.71 12.15
CA SER A 103 0.34 -1.62 13.21
C SER A 103 -0.52 -1.49 14.46
N GLY A 104 -0.39 -2.44 15.39
CA GLY A 104 -1.01 -2.32 16.71
C GLY A 104 -0.33 -1.22 17.56
N ALA A 105 -1.00 -0.80 18.62
CA ALA A 105 -0.41 0.11 19.61
C ALA A 105 0.69 -0.63 20.41
N GLY A 106 1.84 0.01 20.56
CA GLY A 106 3.00 -0.54 21.26
C GLY A 106 4.07 -1.13 20.34
N ASP A 107 5.18 -1.55 20.94
CA ASP A 107 6.38 -1.98 20.23
C ASP A 107 6.18 -3.29 19.45
N GLY A 108 5.92 -3.18 18.16
CA GLY A 108 5.77 -4.32 17.26
C GLY A 108 4.46 -5.10 17.45
N ALA A 109 3.47 -4.55 18.13
CA ALA A 109 2.17 -5.20 18.28
C ALA A 109 1.47 -5.35 16.92
N VAL A 110 0.89 -6.53 16.67
CA VAL A 110 0.12 -6.81 15.47
C VAL A 110 -1.32 -6.33 15.67
N ASN A 111 -1.84 -5.57 14.72
CA ASN A 111 -3.26 -5.23 14.69
C ASN A 111 -4.04 -6.35 13.99
N LEU A 112 -4.49 -7.34 14.76
CA LEU A 112 -5.20 -8.51 14.22
C LEU A 112 -6.45 -8.12 13.44
N LYS A 113 -7.19 -7.11 13.89
CA LYS A 113 -8.39 -6.63 13.18
C LYS A 113 -8.05 -6.15 11.76
N PHE A 114 -6.96 -5.40 11.60
CA PHE A 114 -6.55 -4.93 10.28
C PHE A 114 -5.85 -6.01 9.46
N ALA A 115 -5.18 -6.95 10.11
CA ALA A 115 -4.67 -8.14 9.44
C ALA A 115 -5.81 -8.98 8.83
N ASP A 116 -6.91 -9.16 9.56
CA ASP A 116 -8.11 -9.85 9.05
C ASP A 116 -8.76 -9.09 7.88
N VAL A 117 -8.83 -7.75 7.96
CA VAL A 117 -9.32 -6.92 6.85
C VAL A 117 -8.48 -7.14 5.60
N CYS A 118 -7.15 -7.12 5.74
CA CYS A 118 -6.23 -7.35 4.64
C CYS A 118 -6.36 -8.77 4.08
N PHE A 119 -6.36 -9.78 4.94
CA PHE A 119 -6.51 -11.18 4.55
C PHE A 119 -7.80 -11.42 3.77
N ASN A 120 -8.93 -10.97 4.31
CA ASN A 120 -10.22 -11.14 3.65
C ASN A 120 -10.28 -10.39 2.31
N GLY A 121 -9.72 -9.19 2.25
CA GLY A 121 -9.62 -8.42 1.02
C GLY A 121 -8.80 -9.11 -0.07
N LEU A 122 -7.67 -9.70 0.29
CA LEU A 122 -6.86 -10.50 -0.63
C LEU A 122 -7.55 -11.81 -1.04
N MET A 123 -8.24 -12.48 -0.11
CA MET A 123 -9.03 -13.66 -0.44
C MET A 123 -10.16 -13.36 -1.44
N ASP A 124 -10.82 -12.22 -1.29
CA ASP A 124 -11.85 -11.79 -2.25
C ASP A 124 -11.26 -11.50 -3.63
N MET A 125 -10.08 -10.89 -3.69
CA MET A 125 -9.35 -10.71 -4.94
C MET A 125 -9.00 -12.07 -5.57
N LEU A 126 -8.45 -13.02 -4.82
CA LEU A 126 -8.12 -14.36 -5.33
C LEU A 126 -9.35 -15.14 -5.80
N ARG A 127 -10.49 -14.98 -5.12
CA ARG A 127 -11.77 -15.56 -5.54
C ARG A 127 -12.27 -14.93 -6.84
N SER A 128 -12.16 -13.61 -6.96
CA SER A 128 -12.55 -12.89 -8.17
C SER A 128 -11.71 -13.24 -9.40
N GLU A 129 -10.45 -13.63 -9.18
CA GLU A 129 -9.53 -14.14 -10.22
C GLU A 129 -9.71 -15.65 -10.49
N GLY A 130 -10.55 -16.34 -9.75
CA GLY A 130 -10.74 -17.79 -9.88
C GLY A 130 -9.58 -18.63 -9.31
N VAL A 131 -8.68 -18.03 -8.57
CA VAL A 131 -7.52 -18.69 -7.93
C VAL A 131 -7.94 -19.39 -6.63
N ALA A 132 -8.86 -18.82 -5.89
CA ALA A 132 -9.40 -19.41 -4.67
C ALA A 132 -10.88 -19.76 -4.84
N ALA A 133 -11.31 -20.84 -4.18
CA ALA A 133 -12.72 -21.23 -4.16
C ALA A 133 -13.52 -20.32 -3.21
N GLY A 134 -14.82 -20.17 -3.48
CA GLY A 134 -15.75 -19.41 -2.65
C GLY A 134 -16.35 -18.21 -3.38
N LYS A 135 -17.15 -17.45 -2.67
CA LYS A 135 -17.78 -16.23 -3.19
C LYS A 135 -17.04 -15.00 -2.65
N VAL A 136 -17.04 -13.93 -3.45
CA VAL A 136 -16.63 -12.60 -2.98
C VAL A 136 -17.68 -12.10 -1.99
N GLU A 137 -17.26 -11.70 -0.80
CA GLU A 137 -18.15 -11.31 0.29
C GLU A 137 -18.18 -9.80 0.53
N GLY A 138 -17.11 -9.11 0.15
CA GLY A 138 -16.96 -7.69 0.38
C GLY A 138 -17.26 -6.82 -0.84
N HIS A 139 -16.93 -5.54 -0.71
CA HIS A 139 -17.16 -4.52 -1.72
C HIS A 139 -15.86 -3.87 -2.18
N ALA A 140 -15.87 -3.31 -3.38
CA ALA A 140 -14.77 -2.49 -3.87
C ALA A 140 -14.51 -1.31 -2.91
N PRO A 141 -13.24 -0.87 -2.77
CA PRO A 141 -12.90 0.27 -1.92
C PRO A 141 -13.51 1.57 -2.44
N THR A 142 -13.69 2.53 -1.54
CA THR A 142 -13.95 3.91 -1.94
C THR A 142 -12.68 4.52 -2.52
N PHE A 143 -12.76 5.02 -3.75
CA PHE A 143 -11.62 5.61 -4.44
C PHE A 143 -11.47 7.09 -4.12
N TYR A 144 -10.30 7.48 -3.62
CA TYR A 144 -9.95 8.85 -3.30
C TYR A 144 -8.81 9.33 -4.20
N GLY A 145 -8.68 10.62 -4.38
CA GLY A 145 -7.55 11.25 -5.04
C GLY A 145 -6.23 11.08 -4.28
N LYS A 146 -5.29 11.99 -4.53
CA LYS A 146 -3.99 11.99 -3.83
C LYS A 146 -4.16 12.28 -2.33
N LEU A 147 -3.25 11.73 -1.53
CA LEU A 147 -3.07 12.14 -0.13
C LEU A 147 -2.69 13.62 -0.08
N ILE A 148 -3.21 14.30 0.92
CA ILE A 148 -2.87 15.68 1.22
C ILE A 148 -2.14 15.68 2.57
N ASP A 149 -0.88 16.07 2.57
CA ASP A 149 -0.09 16.21 3.77
C ASP A 149 -0.43 17.54 4.47
N ILE A 150 -0.78 17.45 5.74
CA ILE A 150 -0.98 18.61 6.61
C ILE A 150 0.17 18.64 7.62
N SER A 151 1.06 19.61 7.47
CA SER A 151 2.18 19.78 8.38
C SER A 151 1.79 20.60 9.60
N ALA A 152 2.33 20.24 10.76
CA ALA A 152 2.21 21.05 11.95
C ALA A 152 2.88 22.43 11.73
N PRO A 153 2.21 23.56 12.01
CA PRO A 153 2.77 24.89 11.77
C PRO A 153 3.92 25.25 12.71
N HIS A 154 4.04 24.54 13.83
CA HIS A 154 5.04 24.76 14.87
C HIS A 154 5.58 23.43 15.42
N ALA A 155 6.79 23.45 15.96
CA ALA A 155 7.31 22.31 16.73
C ALA A 155 6.48 22.11 18.01
N GLY A 156 6.21 20.86 18.36
CA GLY A 156 5.44 20.52 19.56
C GLY A 156 5.00 19.07 19.58
N LEU A 157 4.16 18.74 20.53
CA LEU A 157 3.45 17.46 20.58
C LEU A 157 2.11 17.63 19.86
N TRP A 158 1.85 16.71 18.92
CA TRP A 158 0.56 16.66 18.27
C TRP A 158 -0.36 15.68 19.01
N GLN A 159 -1.58 16.12 19.27
CA GLN A 159 -2.63 15.28 19.85
C GLN A 159 -3.89 15.42 19.01
N PRO A 160 -4.39 14.35 18.41
CA PRO A 160 -5.59 14.40 17.59
C PRO A 160 -6.83 14.69 18.46
N GLU A 161 -7.69 15.58 17.98
CA GLU A 161 -9.01 15.87 18.58
C GLU A 161 -10.14 15.10 17.90
N LYS A 162 -9.84 14.42 16.79
CA LYS A 162 -10.80 13.63 16.02
C LYS A 162 -10.36 12.18 15.93
N GLU A 163 -11.33 11.31 15.91
CA GLU A 163 -11.12 9.89 15.62
C GLU A 163 -10.68 9.70 14.17
N ILE A 164 -9.81 8.71 13.95
CA ILE A 164 -9.36 8.36 12.61
C ILE A 164 -10.54 7.87 11.76
N GLY A 165 -10.69 8.43 10.58
CA GLY A 165 -11.82 8.16 9.67
C GLY A 165 -13.07 8.99 9.93
N ALA A 166 -13.05 9.88 10.94
CA ALA A 166 -14.14 10.80 11.16
C ALA A 166 -14.27 11.81 10.01
N ALA A 167 -15.50 12.15 9.64
CA ALA A 167 -15.75 13.26 8.73
C ALA A 167 -15.43 14.59 9.43
N ILE A 168 -14.75 15.46 8.74
CA ILE A 168 -14.39 16.81 9.22
C ILE A 168 -14.99 17.89 8.32
N ARG A 169 -15.27 19.04 8.89
CA ARG A 169 -15.74 20.23 8.16
C ARG A 169 -14.61 21.26 8.09
N ALA A 170 -14.68 22.13 7.11
CA ALA A 170 -13.73 23.25 7.01
C ALA A 170 -13.75 24.08 8.28
N GLY A 171 -12.55 24.33 8.86
CA GLY A 171 -12.36 25.07 10.11
C GLY A 171 -12.50 24.25 11.40
N GLU A 172 -12.84 22.97 11.34
CA GLU A 172 -12.77 22.09 12.52
C GLU A 172 -11.32 21.79 12.89
N ARG A 173 -11.06 21.68 14.18
CA ARG A 173 -9.77 21.19 14.72
C ARG A 173 -9.72 19.66 14.55
N ILE A 174 -8.55 19.17 14.20
CA ILE A 174 -8.27 17.76 13.95
C ILE A 174 -7.26 17.17 14.91
#